data_563e81324b7b49a7e43d3ced5a82194d
#
_entry.id   563e81324b7b49a7e43d3ced5a82194d
#
_cell.length_a   1.000
_cell.length_b   1.000
_cell.length_c   1.000
_cell.angle_alpha   90.00
_cell.angle_beta   90.00
_cell.angle_gamma   90.00
#
_symmetry.space_group_name_H-M   'P 1'
#
loop_
_entity.id
_entity.type
_entity.pdbx_description
1 polymer ?
#
loop_
_entity_poly.entity_id
_entity_poly.type
_entity_poly.pdbx_seq_one_letter_code
_entity_poly.pdbx_strand_id
1 'polypeptide(L)'
;MIDRLAFVLPWDPEDYEHPAEIWKRMRRRVTAAVNAGHCERAYLGASRYRLNLRIILRGGSGVLVQIGARSANVQRGGIRIELNPARFKPGDAQQFQEIMRLLVGSAYPRLMRHPLINRLDVAVDIFGVDYEDLL
;
A
#
# COMPACT_ATOMS: atom_id res chain seq x y z
N MET A 1 -3.01 -19.89 -4.76
CA MET A 1 -1.97 -18.88 -4.55
C MET A 1 -2.52 -17.50 -4.88
N ILE A 2 -2.32 -16.54 -4.03
CA ILE A 2 -2.78 -15.16 -4.29
C ILE A 2 -1.78 -14.51 -5.24
N ASP A 3 -2.24 -14.14 -6.44
CA ASP A 3 -1.42 -13.56 -7.49
C ASP A 3 -1.35 -12.03 -7.40
N ARG A 4 -2.46 -11.40 -7.04
CA ARG A 4 -2.53 -9.96 -6.82
C ARG A 4 -3.45 -9.63 -5.66
N LEU A 5 -2.99 -8.74 -4.82
CA LEU A 5 -3.74 -8.24 -3.69
C LEU A 5 -3.71 -6.71 -3.70
N ALA A 6 -4.87 -6.10 -3.66
CA ALA A 6 -5.00 -4.67 -3.43
C ALA A 6 -5.91 -4.43 -2.24
N PHE A 7 -5.46 -3.60 -1.31
CA PHE A 7 -6.23 -3.26 -0.13
C PHE A 7 -6.05 -1.78 0.23
N VAL A 8 -6.99 -1.26 0.98
CA VAL A 8 -6.99 0.11 1.45
C VAL A 8 -6.86 0.11 2.97
N LEU A 9 -5.99 0.95 3.48
CA LEU A 9 -5.90 1.25 4.89
C LEU A 9 -6.78 2.48 5.15
N PRO A 10 -7.94 2.31 5.78
CA PRO A 10 -8.84 3.42 6.04
C PRO A 10 -8.19 4.41 6.98
N TRP A 11 -8.20 5.65 6.57
CA TRP A 11 -7.71 6.76 7.37
C TRP A 11 -8.91 7.58 7.81
N ASP A 12 -9.26 7.51 9.09
CA ASP A 12 -10.38 8.27 9.61
C ASP A 12 -9.98 9.74 9.81
N PRO A 13 -10.59 10.68 9.07
CA PRO A 13 -10.29 12.08 9.23
C PRO A 13 -10.68 12.64 10.61
N GLU A 14 -11.56 11.99 11.35
CA GLU A 14 -11.92 12.39 12.71
C GLU A 14 -10.78 12.21 13.71
N ASP A 15 -9.81 11.34 13.40
CA ASP A 15 -8.59 11.16 14.21
C ASP A 15 -7.62 12.35 14.11
N TYR A 16 -7.91 13.35 13.30
CA TYR A 16 -6.94 14.40 12.96
C TYR A 16 -7.53 15.80 13.07
N GLU A 17 -7.04 16.55 14.04
CA GLU A 17 -7.46 17.94 14.25
C GLU A 17 -7.04 18.88 13.10
N HIS A 18 -5.97 18.53 12.34
CA HIS A 18 -5.41 19.39 11.29
C HIS A 18 -4.99 18.57 10.05
N PRO A 19 -5.91 18.30 9.10
CA PRO A 19 -5.58 17.52 7.88
C PRO A 19 -4.40 18.08 7.07
N ALA A 20 -4.25 19.41 7.01
CA ALA A 20 -3.14 20.04 6.28
C ALA A 20 -1.77 19.71 6.88
N GLU A 21 -1.69 19.62 8.20
CA GLU A 21 -0.46 19.28 8.91
C GLU A 21 -0.02 17.84 8.66
N ILE A 22 -0.99 16.93 8.59
CA ILE A 22 -0.75 15.51 8.30
C ILE A 22 -0.16 15.36 6.91
N TRP A 23 -0.72 16.07 5.93
CA TRP A 23 -0.21 16.08 4.56
C TRP A 23 1.22 16.60 4.49
N LYS A 24 1.54 17.65 5.22
CA LYS A 24 2.91 18.17 5.32
C LYS A 24 3.87 17.12 5.87
N ARG A 25 3.50 16.46 6.96
CA ARG A 25 4.33 15.41 7.56
C ARG A 25 4.51 14.23 6.61
N MET A 26 3.44 13.80 5.96
CA MET A 26 3.47 12.69 5.01
C MET A 26 4.39 13.01 3.83
N ARG A 27 4.28 14.21 3.27
CA ARG A 27 5.15 14.65 2.17
C ARG A 27 6.62 14.66 2.58
N ARG A 28 6.93 15.13 3.79
CA ARG A 28 8.31 15.10 4.30
C ARG A 28 8.83 13.68 4.44
N ARG A 29 8.02 12.77 4.97
CA ARG A 29 8.39 11.37 5.11
C ARG A 29 8.61 10.70 3.77
N VAL A 30 7.73 10.96 2.81
CA VAL A 30 7.86 10.46 1.44
C VAL A 30 9.13 11.00 0.79
N THR A 31 9.39 12.29 0.89
CA THR A 31 10.61 12.90 0.33
C THR A 31 11.86 12.29 0.96
N ALA A 32 11.88 12.12 2.27
CA ALA A 32 13.00 11.49 2.97
C ALA A 32 13.21 10.04 2.53
N ALA A 33 12.14 9.26 2.39
CA ALA A 33 12.21 7.87 1.95
C ALA A 33 12.67 7.73 0.49
N VAL A 34 12.22 8.61 -0.38
CA VAL A 34 12.68 8.66 -1.78
C VAL A 34 14.17 9.00 -1.85
N ASN A 35 14.59 10.03 -1.11
CA ASN A 35 15.99 10.44 -1.08
C ASN A 35 16.92 9.37 -0.48
N ALA A 36 16.41 8.59 0.46
CA ALA A 36 17.15 7.46 1.04
C ALA A 36 17.15 6.20 0.16
N GLY A 37 16.43 6.19 -0.95
CA GLY A 37 16.37 5.05 -1.86
C GLY A 37 15.42 3.93 -1.43
N HIS A 38 14.54 4.16 -0.45
CA HIS A 38 13.57 3.15 0.01
C HIS A 38 12.41 2.95 -0.95
N CYS A 39 12.06 3.98 -1.70
CA CYS A 39 11.00 3.95 -2.69
C CYS A 39 11.27 4.97 -3.79
N GLU A 40 10.51 4.89 -4.86
CA GLU A 40 10.55 5.86 -5.97
C GLU A 40 9.16 6.41 -6.23
N ARG A 41 9.09 7.61 -6.80
CA ARG A 41 7.81 8.18 -7.21
C ARG A 41 7.32 7.49 -8.48
N ALA A 42 6.06 7.07 -8.48
CA ALA A 42 5.41 6.47 -9.63
C ALA A 42 4.57 7.53 -10.36
N TYR A 43 4.73 7.61 -11.67
CA TYR A 43 3.97 8.53 -12.52
C TYR A 43 2.87 7.74 -13.21
N LEU A 44 1.65 7.82 -12.69
CA LEU A 44 0.51 7.04 -13.14
C LEU A 44 -0.51 7.86 -13.96
N GLY A 45 -0.09 9.01 -14.50
CA GLY A 45 -1.01 9.91 -15.20
C GLY A 45 -2.07 10.48 -14.25
N ALA A 46 -3.35 10.41 -14.64
CA ALA A 46 -4.44 10.90 -13.81
C ALA A 46 -4.76 9.93 -12.66
N SER A 47 -4.02 10.02 -11.58
CA SER A 47 -4.25 9.21 -10.39
C SER A 47 -5.31 9.82 -9.48
N ARG A 48 -6.11 8.93 -8.83
CA ARG A 48 -7.06 9.32 -7.78
C ARG A 48 -6.37 9.64 -6.44
N TYR A 49 -5.08 9.40 -6.35
CA TYR A 49 -4.29 9.63 -5.15
C TYR A 49 -3.27 10.74 -5.38
N ARG A 50 -2.98 11.50 -4.33
CA ARG A 50 -2.05 12.63 -4.38
C ARG A 50 -0.60 12.18 -4.51
N LEU A 51 -0.26 11.08 -3.84
CA LEU A 51 1.09 10.53 -3.84
C LEU A 51 1.04 9.09 -4.34
N ASN A 52 1.88 8.78 -5.32
CA ASN A 52 2.00 7.44 -5.89
C ASN A 52 3.46 7.03 -5.79
N LEU A 53 3.70 5.91 -5.12
CA LEU A 53 5.05 5.43 -4.83
C LEU A 53 5.18 3.97 -5.26
N ARG A 54 6.38 3.60 -5.67
CA ARG A 54 6.73 2.21 -5.91
C ARG A 54 7.89 1.82 -5.00
N ILE A 55 7.69 0.76 -4.25
CA ILE A 55 8.71 0.14 -3.43
C ILE A 55 9.24 -1.06 -4.19
N ILE A 56 10.55 -1.09 -4.46
CA ILE A 56 11.20 -2.26 -5.04
C ILE A 56 11.87 -3.02 -3.91
N LEU A 57 11.35 -4.20 -3.63
CA LEU A 57 11.88 -5.05 -2.56
C LEU A 57 13.17 -5.76 -3.01
N ARG A 58 13.97 -6.19 -2.06
CA ARG A 58 15.26 -6.85 -2.33
C ARG A 58 15.11 -8.10 -3.18
N GLY A 59 13.98 -8.80 -3.05
CA GLY A 59 13.65 -9.95 -3.88
C GLY A 59 13.24 -9.62 -5.31
N GLY A 60 13.12 -8.32 -5.66
CA GLY A 60 12.76 -7.84 -6.99
C GLY A 60 11.27 -7.54 -7.18
N SER A 61 10.41 -7.89 -6.23
CA SER A 61 8.98 -7.58 -6.31
C SER A 61 8.73 -6.09 -6.06
N GLY A 62 7.80 -5.52 -6.84
CA GLY A 62 7.35 -4.14 -6.67
C GLY A 62 6.04 -4.06 -5.90
N VAL A 63 5.92 -3.03 -5.07
CA VAL A 63 4.68 -2.72 -4.36
C VAL A 63 4.26 -1.30 -4.72
N LEU A 64 3.03 -1.14 -5.20
CA LEU A 64 2.45 0.18 -5.44
C LEU A 64 1.80 0.67 -4.16
N VAL A 65 2.20 1.86 -3.71
CA VAL A 65 1.63 2.54 -2.54
C VAL A 65 1.07 3.88 -2.99
N GLN A 66 -0.22 4.07 -2.79
CA GLN A 66 -0.93 5.27 -3.17
C GLN A 66 -1.49 5.93 -1.92
N ILE A 67 -1.16 7.19 -1.71
CA ILE A 67 -1.49 7.92 -0.49
C ILE A 67 -2.31 9.13 -0.84
N GLY A 68 -3.39 9.32 -0.10
CA GLY A 68 -4.22 10.51 -0.17
C GLY A 68 -5.20 10.53 -1.32
N ALA A 69 -6.34 9.90 -1.12
CA ALA A 69 -7.45 10.00 -2.06
C ALA A 69 -7.83 11.46 -2.31
N ARG A 70 -7.95 11.84 -3.58
CA ARG A 70 -8.30 13.21 -3.97
C ARG A 70 -9.76 13.56 -3.67
N SER A 71 -10.60 12.55 -3.54
CA SER A 71 -12.02 12.72 -3.25
C SER A 71 -12.43 11.81 -2.11
N ALA A 72 -12.98 12.39 -1.05
CA ALA A 72 -13.52 11.66 0.10
C ALA A 72 -14.71 10.76 -0.27
N ASN A 73 -15.40 11.07 -1.37
CA ASN A 73 -16.60 10.33 -1.78
C ASN A 73 -16.30 9.03 -2.53
N VAL A 74 -15.07 8.86 -3.04
CA VAL A 74 -14.72 7.72 -3.90
C VAL A 74 -14.07 6.60 -3.11
N GLN A 75 -13.34 6.90 -2.04
CA GLN A 75 -12.72 5.89 -1.20
C GLN A 75 -12.57 6.40 0.24
N ARG A 76 -13.11 5.63 1.17
CA ARG A 76 -12.84 5.81 2.58
C ARG A 76 -11.43 5.32 2.91
N GLY A 77 -10.43 6.08 2.57
CA GLY A 77 -9.10 5.63 2.93
C GLY A 77 -8.02 6.50 2.38
N GLY A 78 -6.97 6.65 3.18
CA GLY A 78 -5.83 7.45 2.83
C GLY A 78 -4.77 6.70 2.04
N ILE A 79 -4.70 5.38 2.17
CA ILE A 79 -3.59 4.59 1.63
C ILE A 79 -4.10 3.34 0.95
N ARG A 80 -3.76 3.19 -0.33
CA ARG A 80 -4.02 1.98 -1.11
C ARG A 80 -2.71 1.28 -1.40
N ILE A 81 -2.67 -0.02 -1.20
CA ILE A 81 -1.50 -0.86 -1.43
C ILE A 81 -1.87 -1.95 -2.43
N GLU A 82 -1.04 -2.11 -3.45
CA GLU A 82 -1.18 -3.18 -4.44
C GLU A 82 0.13 -3.94 -4.56
N LEU A 83 0.06 -5.26 -4.36
CA LEU A 83 1.21 -6.12 -4.35
C LEU A 83 0.87 -7.52 -4.89
N ASN A 84 1.92 -8.28 -5.23
CA ASN A 84 1.81 -9.68 -5.61
C ASN A 84 2.50 -10.55 -4.55
N PRO A 85 1.73 -11.13 -3.59
CA PRO A 85 2.32 -11.92 -2.51
C PRO A 85 3.07 -13.14 -3.00
N ALA A 86 2.67 -13.70 -4.15
CA ALA A 86 3.32 -14.87 -4.73
C ALA A 86 4.78 -14.63 -5.16
N ARG A 87 5.13 -13.36 -5.41
CA ARG A 87 6.49 -12.98 -5.80
C ARG A 87 7.38 -12.56 -4.64
N PHE A 88 6.82 -12.50 -3.42
CA PHE A 88 7.59 -12.17 -2.25
C PHE A 88 8.57 -13.28 -1.92
N LYS A 89 9.81 -12.91 -1.68
CA LYS A 89 10.89 -13.80 -1.21
C LYS A 89 11.05 -13.64 0.30
N PRO A 90 11.78 -14.57 0.97
CA PRO A 90 12.04 -14.42 2.41
C PRO A 90 12.63 -13.06 2.73
N GLY A 91 12.07 -12.41 3.75
CA GLY A 91 12.47 -11.07 4.18
C GLY A 91 11.76 -9.91 3.48
N ASP A 92 11.07 -10.12 2.36
CA ASP A 92 10.39 -9.06 1.62
C ASP A 92 9.24 -8.45 2.41
N ALA A 93 8.43 -9.28 3.07
CA ALA A 93 7.33 -8.80 3.89
C ALA A 93 7.82 -7.92 5.04
N GLN A 94 8.91 -8.29 5.69
CA GLN A 94 9.50 -7.50 6.76
C GLN A 94 10.05 -6.18 6.23
N GLN A 95 10.76 -6.20 5.12
CA GLN A 95 11.26 -4.99 4.48
C GLN A 95 10.13 -4.03 4.11
N PHE A 96 9.05 -4.56 3.54
CA PHE A 96 7.86 -3.79 3.21
C PHE A 96 7.27 -3.11 4.45
N GLN A 97 7.12 -3.85 5.55
CA GLN A 97 6.60 -3.30 6.80
C GLN A 97 7.49 -2.19 7.36
N GLU A 98 8.80 -2.35 7.30
CA GLU A 98 9.76 -1.33 7.75
C GLU A 98 9.63 -0.05 6.92
N ILE A 99 9.53 -0.17 5.60
CA ILE A 99 9.37 1.00 4.71
C ILE A 99 8.02 1.68 4.96
N MET A 100 6.95 0.93 5.15
CA MET A 100 5.64 1.50 5.46
C MET A 100 5.63 2.25 6.79
N ARG A 101 6.36 1.79 7.79
CA ARG A 101 6.53 2.54 9.06
C ARG A 101 7.29 3.85 8.86
N LEU A 102 8.26 3.87 7.96
CA LEU A 102 8.96 5.11 7.61
C LEU A 102 8.03 6.09 6.89
N LEU A 103 7.19 5.61 6.00
CA LEU A 103 6.27 6.44 5.22
C LEU A 103 5.10 6.97 6.05
N VAL A 104 4.47 6.12 6.84
CA VAL A 104 3.24 6.44 7.57
C VAL A 104 3.50 6.86 9.01
N GLY A 105 4.56 6.34 9.61
CA GLY A 105 4.92 6.63 10.99
C GLY A 105 4.16 5.79 12.00
N SER A 106 3.99 6.32 13.21
CA SER A 106 3.40 5.61 14.35
C SER A 106 1.94 5.19 14.16
N ALA A 107 1.24 5.80 13.23
CA ALA A 107 -0.15 5.43 12.91
C ALA A 107 -0.26 4.11 12.13
N TYR A 108 0.83 3.66 11.50
CA TYR A 108 0.80 2.50 10.62
C TYR A 108 0.28 1.21 11.29
N PRO A 109 0.72 0.80 12.48
CA PRO A 109 0.20 -0.41 13.11
C PRO A 109 -1.32 -0.36 13.36
N ARG A 110 -1.85 0.81 13.70
CA ARG A 110 -3.28 1.00 13.90
C ARG A 110 -4.05 0.89 12.59
N LEU A 111 -3.54 1.49 11.52
CA LEU A 111 -4.17 1.42 10.20
C LEU A 111 -4.20 -0.01 9.64
N MET A 112 -3.19 -0.81 9.94
CA MET A 112 -3.10 -2.19 9.47
C MET A 112 -4.04 -3.16 10.20
N ARG A 113 -4.72 -2.75 11.25
CA ARG A 113 -5.65 -3.63 11.97
C ARG A 113 -6.90 -3.97 11.17
N HIS A 114 -7.36 -3.07 10.29
CA HIS A 114 -8.62 -3.20 9.57
C HIS A 114 -8.46 -2.82 8.10
N PRO A 115 -7.64 -3.55 7.33
CA PRO A 115 -7.52 -3.30 5.90
C PRO A 115 -8.81 -3.69 5.18
N LEU A 116 -9.18 -2.90 4.17
CA LEU A 116 -10.29 -3.21 3.27
C LEU A 116 -9.74 -3.77 1.97
N ILE A 117 -10.03 -5.02 1.68
CA ILE A 117 -9.55 -5.68 0.45
C ILE A 117 -10.39 -5.21 -0.73
N ASN A 118 -9.73 -4.54 -1.70
CA ASN A 118 -10.38 -4.06 -2.93
C ASN A 118 -10.22 -5.03 -4.09
N ARG A 119 -9.12 -5.77 -4.12
CA ARG A 119 -8.83 -6.70 -5.20
C ARG A 119 -8.09 -7.91 -4.66
N LEU A 120 -8.58 -9.08 -5.04
CA LEU A 120 -7.95 -10.35 -4.73
C LEU A 120 -7.98 -11.22 -5.99
N ASP A 121 -6.82 -11.40 -6.62
CA ASP A 121 -6.67 -12.30 -7.75
C ASP A 121 -6.01 -13.58 -7.26
N VAL A 122 -6.65 -14.70 -7.52
CA VAL A 122 -6.16 -16.02 -7.13
C VAL A 122 -5.72 -16.76 -8.38
N ALA A 123 -4.44 -17.15 -8.44
CA ALA A 123 -3.94 -18.04 -9.48
C ALA A 123 -4.36 -19.46 -9.14
N VAL A 124 -5.14 -20.05 -10.03
CA VAL A 124 -5.55 -21.46 -9.93
C VAL A 124 -4.42 -22.33 -10.50
N ASP A 125 -3.93 -23.27 -9.69
CA ASP A 125 -2.95 -24.22 -10.14
C ASP A 125 -3.56 -25.14 -11.21
N ILE A 126 -2.84 -25.33 -12.32
CA ILE A 126 -3.25 -26.22 -13.41
C ILE A 126 -3.30 -27.70 -13.01
N PHE A 127 -2.86 -28.05 -11.82
CA PHE A 127 -2.84 -29.43 -11.30
C PHE A 127 -4.04 -29.80 -10.43
N GLY A 128 -5.21 -29.22 -10.69
CA GLY A 128 -6.44 -29.76 -10.19
C GLY A 128 -6.98 -29.21 -8.87
N VAL A 129 -6.55 -28.01 -8.50
CA VAL A 129 -7.27 -27.29 -7.45
C VAL A 129 -8.53 -26.71 -8.05
N ASP A 130 -9.68 -27.17 -7.58
CA ASP A 130 -10.95 -26.61 -7.99
C ASP A 130 -11.07 -25.17 -7.47
N TYR A 131 -11.55 -24.27 -8.32
CA TYR A 131 -11.74 -22.87 -7.93
C TYR A 131 -12.64 -22.72 -6.70
N GLU A 132 -13.60 -23.62 -6.54
CA GLU A 132 -14.51 -23.66 -5.38
C GLU A 132 -13.79 -23.97 -4.07
N ASP A 133 -12.67 -24.68 -4.12
CA ASP A 133 -11.87 -25.01 -2.94
C ASP A 133 -11.10 -23.79 -2.39
N LEU A 134 -11.04 -22.71 -3.15
CA LEU A 134 -10.34 -21.47 -2.78
C LEU A 134 -11.28 -20.42 -2.15
N LEU A 135 -12.56 -20.67 -2.19
CA LEU A 135 -13.57 -19.83 -1.58
C LEU A 135 -13.94 -20.41 -0.20
#